data_82778de4ac39809117eaa7edc628c35a
#
_entry.id   82778de4ac39809117eaa7edc628c35a
#
_cell.length_a   1.000
_cell.length_b   1.000
_cell.length_c   1.000
_cell.angle_alpha   90.00
_cell.angle_beta   90.00
_cell.angle_gamma   90.00
#
_symmetry.space_group_name_H-M   'P 1'
#
loop_
_entity.id
_entity.type
_entity.pdbx_description
1 polymer ?
#
loop_
_entity_poly.entity_id
_entity_poly.type
_entity_poly.pdbx_seq_one_letter_code
_entity_poly.pdbx_strand_id
1 'polypeptide(L)'
;LFNEITRRNLDLTWDATNGVIASSCTDEVIAAAAESGCIAINIGMESGNREILKSVRKPGTLENFLGAAEVLRRHEQIHASVFLMVGFPGETMSMILDTINVAREMDLDWYRCAQLQPLPGTPIYDAMAAQGIIQETGDKELRFNGGAFGKQAEIEQGLRLATADFREAFANIPMDAVPTPDQLTDIWFFMNYHLNFHRIFHERNQVKMDQLIAHLNVLADVISPENGFSIYFLGYLEYLKSGSISPELVARLEQRLDTSPFWRDRFEAFGLSAEHLKDLNFPEDETQPLQLLSTNKAAPVSAGLG
;
A
#
# COMPACT_ATOMS: atom_id res chain seq x y z
N LEU A 1 -4.45 -21.87 22.24
CA LEU A 1 -3.25 -22.16 21.44
C LEU A 1 -2.07 -21.33 21.92
N PHE A 2 -2.10 -20.01 21.86
CA PHE A 2 -0.95 -19.10 22.16
C PHE A 2 -0.41 -19.33 23.56
N ASN A 3 -1.26 -19.30 24.59
CA ASN A 3 -0.88 -19.56 25.98
C ASN A 3 -0.20 -20.93 26.16
N GLU A 4 -0.55 -21.91 25.36
CA GLU A 4 0.08 -23.25 25.42
C GLU A 4 1.47 -23.26 24.79
N ILE A 5 1.70 -22.49 23.71
CA ILE A 5 3.01 -22.28 23.12
C ILE A 5 3.95 -21.64 24.16
N THR A 6 3.50 -20.56 24.78
CA THR A 6 4.24 -19.85 25.84
C THR A 6 4.50 -20.76 27.04
N ARG A 7 3.47 -21.47 27.54
CA ARG A 7 3.59 -22.37 28.69
C ARG A 7 4.60 -23.51 28.46
N ARG A 8 4.70 -24.01 27.22
CA ARG A 8 5.68 -25.05 26.85
C ARG A 8 7.06 -24.47 26.54
N ASN A 9 7.22 -23.17 26.57
CA ASN A 9 8.45 -22.47 26.23
C ASN A 9 9.01 -22.94 24.87
N LEU A 10 8.13 -22.99 23.85
CA LEU A 10 8.53 -23.37 22.50
C LEU A 10 9.27 -22.19 21.86
N ASP A 11 10.53 -22.42 21.52
CA ASP A 11 11.36 -21.43 20.80
C ASP A 11 10.99 -21.44 19.31
N LEU A 12 9.95 -20.70 18.96
CA LEU A 12 9.48 -20.57 17.59
C LEU A 12 9.00 -19.15 17.31
N THR A 13 9.09 -18.74 16.07
CA THR A 13 8.41 -17.58 15.52
C THR A 13 7.34 -18.03 14.52
N TRP A 14 6.27 -17.25 14.42
CA TRP A 14 5.16 -17.55 13.52
C TRP A 14 4.49 -16.28 13.01
N ASP A 15 3.74 -16.40 11.96
CA ASP A 15 2.98 -15.30 11.36
C ASP A 15 1.53 -15.69 11.04
N ALA A 16 0.70 -14.67 10.87
CA ALA A 16 -0.68 -14.79 10.39
C ALA A 16 -0.84 -14.00 9.08
N THR A 17 0.03 -14.25 8.11
CA THR A 17 0.14 -13.49 6.85
C THR A 17 -1.00 -13.78 5.87
N ASN A 18 -1.78 -14.85 6.05
CA ASN A 18 -2.99 -15.10 5.26
C ASN A 18 -4.19 -14.25 5.69
N GLY A 19 -4.04 -13.48 6.75
CA GLY A 19 -5.03 -12.57 7.25
C GLY A 19 -5.83 -13.08 8.44
N VAL A 20 -6.16 -12.16 9.34
CA VAL A 20 -7.04 -12.40 10.49
C VAL A 20 -8.31 -11.56 10.37
N ILE A 21 -9.36 -11.98 11.06
CA ILE A 21 -10.59 -11.21 11.16
C ILE A 21 -10.36 -10.06 12.15
N ALA A 22 -10.52 -8.82 11.73
CA ALA A 22 -10.23 -7.63 12.53
C ALA A 22 -10.93 -7.63 13.90
N SER A 23 -12.18 -8.07 13.97
CA SER A 23 -12.91 -8.15 15.24
C SER A 23 -12.33 -9.16 16.25
N SER A 24 -11.42 -10.04 15.84
CA SER A 24 -10.70 -10.95 16.74
C SER A 24 -9.40 -10.37 17.29
N CYS A 25 -8.95 -9.22 16.79
CA CYS A 25 -7.76 -8.53 17.28
C CYS A 25 -8.07 -7.75 18.56
N THR A 26 -8.33 -8.47 19.65
CA THR A 26 -8.49 -7.87 20.99
C THR A 26 -7.13 -7.77 21.68
N ASP A 27 -7.01 -6.89 22.69
CA ASP A 27 -5.78 -6.76 23.47
C ASP A 27 -5.29 -8.11 24.02
N GLU A 28 -6.20 -8.92 24.58
CA GLU A 28 -5.87 -10.23 25.13
C GLU A 28 -5.31 -11.18 24.06
N VAL A 29 -5.95 -11.22 22.89
CA VAL A 29 -5.55 -12.12 21.81
C VAL A 29 -4.20 -11.69 21.21
N ILE A 30 -4.01 -10.42 20.96
CA ILE A 30 -2.77 -9.90 20.34
C ILE A 30 -1.60 -9.96 21.34
N ALA A 31 -1.84 -9.67 22.62
CA ALA A 31 -0.82 -9.86 23.67
C ALA A 31 -0.36 -11.33 23.73
N ALA A 32 -1.30 -12.27 23.79
CA ALA A 32 -0.98 -13.69 23.82
C ALA A 32 -0.28 -14.17 22.52
N ALA A 33 -0.67 -13.61 21.38
CA ALA A 33 0.02 -13.88 20.10
C ALA A 33 1.48 -13.39 20.15
N ALA A 34 1.71 -12.15 20.60
CA ALA A 34 3.03 -11.56 20.73
C ALA A 34 3.93 -12.38 21.68
N GLU A 35 3.41 -12.76 22.86
CA GLU A 35 4.14 -13.59 23.83
C GLU A 35 4.48 -14.99 23.29
N SER A 36 3.68 -15.51 22.38
CA SER A 36 3.90 -16.83 21.76
C SER A 36 4.82 -16.81 20.54
N GLY A 37 5.46 -15.68 20.24
CA GLY A 37 6.41 -15.53 19.13
C GLY A 37 5.80 -15.10 17.81
N CYS A 38 4.63 -14.46 17.80
CA CYS A 38 4.06 -13.84 16.60
C CYS A 38 4.90 -12.65 16.14
N ILE A 39 5.35 -12.69 14.89
CA ILE A 39 6.16 -11.62 14.28
C ILE A 39 5.42 -10.82 13.21
N ALA A 40 4.33 -11.35 12.64
CA ALA A 40 3.57 -10.62 11.63
C ALA A 40 2.09 -11.02 11.62
N ILE A 41 1.23 -10.01 11.41
CA ILE A 41 -0.22 -10.17 11.27
C ILE A 41 -0.71 -9.33 10.10
N ASN A 42 -1.53 -9.94 9.22
CA ASN A 42 -2.22 -9.22 8.16
C ASN A 42 -3.72 -9.09 8.46
N ILE A 43 -4.30 -7.95 8.10
CA ILE A 43 -5.75 -7.72 8.15
C ILE A 43 -6.29 -7.60 6.74
N GLY A 44 -7.31 -8.37 6.39
CA GLY A 44 -8.01 -8.22 5.12
C GLY A 44 -9.11 -7.18 5.23
N MET A 45 -8.84 -5.90 4.96
CA MET A 45 -9.84 -4.84 4.94
C MET A 45 -10.51 -4.74 3.56
N GLU A 46 -9.73 -4.78 2.51
CA GLU A 46 -10.06 -4.65 1.08
C GLU A 46 -10.41 -3.20 0.69
N SER A 47 -11.37 -2.57 1.36
CA SER A 47 -11.79 -1.19 1.10
C SER A 47 -12.10 -0.44 2.39
N GLY A 48 -11.88 0.85 2.41
CA GLY A 48 -12.30 1.77 3.46
C GLY A 48 -13.68 2.37 3.25
N ASN A 49 -14.38 1.99 2.18
CA ASN A 49 -15.73 2.48 1.90
C ASN A 49 -16.80 1.45 2.31
N ARG A 50 -17.81 1.91 3.05
CA ARG A 50 -18.87 1.06 3.62
C ARG A 50 -19.74 0.37 2.54
N GLU A 51 -19.99 1.06 1.44
CA GLU A 51 -20.81 0.51 0.34
C GLU A 51 -20.06 -0.60 -0.38
N ILE A 52 -18.78 -0.42 -0.64
CA ILE A 52 -17.91 -1.45 -1.21
C ILE A 52 -17.85 -2.67 -0.28
N LEU A 53 -17.53 -2.47 1.02
CA LEU A 53 -17.49 -3.56 1.99
C LEU A 53 -18.81 -4.37 2.03
N LYS A 54 -19.94 -3.67 1.97
CA LYS A 54 -21.26 -4.30 1.91
C LYS A 54 -21.48 -5.08 0.61
N SER A 55 -21.08 -4.51 -0.54
CA SER A 55 -21.25 -5.15 -1.86
C SER A 55 -20.48 -6.46 -1.96
N VAL A 56 -19.25 -6.51 -1.40
CA VAL A 56 -18.42 -7.71 -1.38
C VAL A 56 -18.69 -8.61 -0.17
N ARG A 57 -19.67 -8.27 0.65
CA ARG A 57 -20.06 -9.02 1.87
C ARG A 57 -18.87 -9.25 2.82
N LYS A 58 -17.98 -8.25 2.95
CA LYS A 58 -16.83 -8.35 3.84
C LYS A 58 -17.30 -8.44 5.29
N PRO A 59 -16.85 -9.44 6.06
CA PRO A 59 -17.11 -9.47 7.49
C PRO A 59 -16.31 -8.38 8.21
N GLY A 60 -16.97 -7.65 9.09
CA GLY A 60 -16.38 -6.54 9.84
C GLY A 60 -16.83 -5.17 9.35
N THR A 61 -16.63 -4.18 10.21
CA THR A 61 -16.97 -2.78 9.97
C THR A 61 -15.70 -1.94 10.02
N LEU A 62 -15.75 -0.68 9.58
CA LEU A 62 -14.60 0.23 9.67
C LEU A 62 -14.12 0.38 11.12
N GLU A 63 -15.05 0.40 12.07
CA GLU A 63 -14.74 0.46 13.51
C GLU A 63 -13.95 -0.76 13.97
N ASN A 64 -14.25 -1.96 13.44
CA ASN A 64 -13.46 -3.16 13.72
C ASN A 64 -12.04 -3.05 13.19
N PHE A 65 -11.85 -2.51 11.96
CA PHE A 65 -10.53 -2.34 11.37
C PHE A 65 -9.70 -1.30 12.13
N LEU A 66 -10.29 -0.15 12.47
CA LEU A 66 -9.63 0.89 13.24
C LEU A 66 -9.29 0.41 14.66
N GLY A 67 -10.21 -0.28 15.32
CA GLY A 67 -9.96 -0.86 16.64
C GLY A 67 -8.85 -1.92 16.61
N ALA A 68 -8.83 -2.79 15.61
CA ALA A 68 -7.73 -3.75 15.42
C ALA A 68 -6.38 -3.06 15.20
N ALA A 69 -6.36 -1.98 14.42
CA ALA A 69 -5.15 -1.20 14.20
C ALA A 69 -4.64 -0.54 15.49
N GLU A 70 -5.54 0.01 16.30
CA GLU A 70 -5.19 0.58 17.59
C GLU A 70 -4.54 -0.47 18.52
N VAL A 71 -5.10 -1.69 18.56
CA VAL A 71 -4.52 -2.79 19.34
C VAL A 71 -3.14 -3.17 18.80
N LEU A 72 -3.00 -3.38 17.50
CA LEU A 72 -1.74 -3.81 16.87
C LEU A 72 -0.60 -2.79 17.04
N ARG A 73 -0.89 -1.48 16.98
CA ARG A 73 0.11 -0.44 17.22
C ARG A 73 0.75 -0.49 18.62
N ARG A 74 0.07 -1.06 19.61
CA ARG A 74 0.61 -1.25 20.97
C ARG A 74 1.61 -2.41 21.07
N HIS A 75 1.68 -3.25 20.03
CA HIS A 75 2.57 -4.42 19.96
C HIS A 75 3.61 -4.24 18.85
N GLU A 76 4.57 -3.33 19.06
CA GLU A 76 5.56 -2.93 18.06
C GLU A 76 6.42 -4.08 17.50
N GLN A 77 6.57 -5.19 18.25
CA GLN A 77 7.28 -6.39 17.79
C GLN A 77 6.55 -7.13 16.66
N ILE A 78 5.24 -6.89 16.49
CA ILE A 78 4.44 -7.48 15.41
C ILE A 78 4.45 -6.54 14.20
N HIS A 79 4.90 -7.03 13.04
CA HIS A 79 4.74 -6.33 11.78
C HIS A 79 3.29 -6.49 11.28
N ALA A 80 2.53 -5.40 11.31
CA ALA A 80 1.12 -5.40 10.97
C ALA A 80 0.88 -4.86 9.56
N SER A 81 0.23 -5.65 8.71
CA SER A 81 -0.09 -5.25 7.34
C SER A 81 -1.59 -5.33 7.04
N VAL A 82 -2.03 -4.61 6.01
CA VAL A 82 -3.42 -4.55 5.56
C VAL A 82 -3.51 -4.88 4.08
N PHE A 83 -4.45 -5.77 3.71
CA PHE A 83 -4.80 -5.96 2.31
C PHE A 83 -5.82 -4.89 1.89
N LEU A 84 -5.50 -4.19 0.80
CA LEU A 84 -6.36 -3.20 0.15
C LEU A 84 -6.53 -3.55 -1.33
N MET A 85 -7.70 -3.25 -1.86
CA MET A 85 -7.97 -3.37 -3.29
C MET A 85 -8.65 -2.11 -3.82
N VAL A 86 -8.42 -1.83 -5.09
CA VAL A 86 -9.11 -0.79 -5.87
C VAL A 86 -9.65 -1.38 -7.17
N GLY A 87 -10.65 -0.73 -7.76
CA GLY A 87 -11.25 -1.18 -9.02
C GLY A 87 -12.46 -2.09 -8.84
N PHE A 88 -13.17 -1.99 -7.73
CA PHE A 88 -14.44 -2.65 -7.56
C PHE A 88 -15.50 -2.10 -8.55
N PRO A 89 -16.46 -2.93 -9.02
CA PRO A 89 -17.53 -2.46 -9.88
C PRO A 89 -18.26 -1.27 -9.28
N GLY A 90 -18.30 -0.14 -10.00
CA GLY A 90 -18.93 1.09 -9.54
C GLY A 90 -18.18 1.87 -8.48
N GLU A 91 -16.95 1.48 -8.14
CA GLU A 91 -16.10 2.20 -7.18
C GLU A 91 -15.71 3.56 -7.76
N THR A 92 -16.18 4.64 -7.15
CA THR A 92 -15.87 6.01 -7.55
C THR A 92 -14.58 6.50 -6.95
N MET A 93 -14.04 7.60 -7.47
CA MET A 93 -12.85 8.24 -6.93
C MET A 93 -13.01 8.59 -5.44
N SER A 94 -14.18 9.08 -5.02
CA SER A 94 -14.44 9.38 -3.60
C SER A 94 -14.39 8.13 -2.72
N MET A 95 -14.87 6.97 -3.20
CA MET A 95 -14.81 5.71 -2.46
C MET A 95 -13.36 5.19 -2.30
N ILE A 96 -12.52 5.41 -3.33
CA ILE A 96 -11.08 5.12 -3.25
C ILE A 96 -10.41 6.02 -2.22
N LEU A 97 -10.76 7.31 -2.19
CA LEU A 97 -10.25 8.24 -1.18
C LEU A 97 -10.65 7.84 0.25
N ASP A 98 -11.86 7.33 0.45
CA ASP A 98 -12.26 6.77 1.75
C ASP A 98 -11.30 5.65 2.17
N THR A 99 -10.93 4.77 1.23
CA THR A 99 -9.98 3.67 1.48
C THR A 99 -8.60 4.20 1.86
N ILE A 100 -8.09 5.21 1.16
CA ILE A 100 -6.80 5.84 1.47
C ILE A 100 -6.85 6.52 2.85
N ASN A 101 -7.92 7.22 3.17
CA ASN A 101 -8.08 7.91 4.45
C ASN A 101 -8.15 6.95 5.63
N VAL A 102 -8.94 5.88 5.51
CA VAL A 102 -9.02 4.84 6.55
C VAL A 102 -7.67 4.14 6.72
N ALA A 103 -6.97 3.80 5.64
CA ALA A 103 -5.64 3.23 5.71
C ALA A 103 -4.66 4.14 6.48
N ARG A 104 -4.68 5.45 6.20
CA ARG A 104 -3.85 6.42 6.93
C ARG A 104 -4.20 6.52 8.41
N GLU A 105 -5.48 6.47 8.74
CA GLU A 105 -5.95 6.48 10.14
C GLU A 105 -5.53 5.21 10.88
N MET A 106 -5.53 4.05 10.19
CA MET A 106 -5.03 2.80 10.76
C MET A 106 -3.55 2.89 11.14
N ASP A 107 -2.74 3.59 10.39
CA ASP A 107 -1.30 3.82 10.61
C ASP A 107 -0.55 2.52 11.00
N LEU A 108 -0.68 1.49 10.14
CA LEU A 108 0.00 0.21 10.28
C LEU A 108 1.25 0.14 9.41
N ASP A 109 2.06 -0.89 9.58
CA ASP A 109 3.42 -0.98 9.04
C ASP A 109 3.47 -1.09 7.51
N TRP A 110 2.49 -1.81 6.89
CA TRP A 110 2.49 -2.02 5.45
C TRP A 110 1.08 -2.21 4.88
N TYR A 111 0.87 -1.73 3.65
CA TYR A 111 -0.39 -1.84 2.92
C TYR A 111 -0.18 -2.60 1.62
N ARG A 112 -0.74 -3.79 1.52
CA ARG A 112 -0.69 -4.62 0.32
C ARG A 112 -1.82 -4.18 -0.62
N CYS A 113 -1.56 -3.11 -1.37
CA CYS A 113 -2.52 -2.57 -2.33
C CYS A 113 -2.51 -3.42 -3.61
N ALA A 114 -3.68 -3.81 -4.08
CA ALA A 114 -3.86 -4.55 -5.32
C ALA A 114 -4.98 -3.92 -6.17
N GLN A 115 -4.92 -4.11 -7.48
CA GLN A 115 -6.08 -3.91 -8.33
C GLN A 115 -6.94 -5.17 -8.29
N LEU A 116 -8.26 -5.00 -8.26
CA LEU A 116 -9.19 -6.11 -8.24
C LEU A 116 -9.00 -7.00 -9.48
N GLN A 117 -8.75 -8.27 -9.25
CA GLN A 117 -8.73 -9.29 -10.29
C GLN A 117 -9.93 -10.22 -10.11
N PRO A 118 -10.97 -10.05 -10.92
CA PRO A 118 -12.16 -10.87 -10.78
C PRO A 118 -11.86 -12.32 -11.21
N LEU A 119 -12.21 -13.27 -10.33
CA LEU A 119 -12.03 -14.68 -10.62
C LEU A 119 -13.27 -15.23 -11.36
N PRO A 120 -13.09 -15.99 -12.45
CA PRO A 120 -14.19 -16.64 -13.16
C PRO A 120 -15.08 -17.48 -12.20
N GLY A 121 -16.39 -17.37 -12.35
CA GLY A 121 -17.36 -18.03 -11.50
C GLY A 121 -17.71 -17.32 -10.20
N THR A 122 -17.25 -16.07 -10.04
CA THR A 122 -17.67 -15.22 -8.92
C THR A 122 -18.70 -14.17 -9.38
N PRO A 123 -19.62 -13.73 -8.49
CA PRO A 123 -20.58 -12.68 -8.83
C PRO A 123 -19.93 -11.37 -9.32
N ILE A 124 -18.74 -11.04 -8.81
CA ILE A 124 -17.98 -9.88 -9.26
C ILE A 124 -17.53 -10.06 -10.71
N TYR A 125 -17.03 -11.24 -11.07
CA TYR A 125 -16.63 -11.54 -12.45
C TYR A 125 -17.83 -11.38 -13.39
N ASP A 126 -18.97 -11.98 -13.04
CA ASP A 126 -20.18 -11.92 -13.87
C ASP A 126 -20.68 -10.46 -14.04
N ALA A 127 -20.62 -9.66 -12.96
CA ALA A 127 -21.00 -8.25 -13.02
C ALA A 127 -20.05 -7.42 -13.90
N MET A 128 -18.75 -7.65 -13.82
CA MET A 128 -17.75 -6.95 -14.63
C MET A 128 -17.78 -7.39 -16.10
N ALA A 129 -18.04 -8.67 -16.36
CA ALA A 129 -18.22 -9.18 -17.72
C ALA A 129 -19.47 -8.59 -18.37
N ALA A 130 -20.59 -8.51 -17.64
CA ALA A 130 -21.83 -7.89 -18.11
C ALA A 130 -21.67 -6.38 -18.42
N GLN A 131 -20.76 -5.70 -17.74
CA GLN A 131 -20.43 -4.29 -17.99
C GLN A 131 -19.37 -4.10 -19.07
N GLY A 132 -18.84 -5.19 -19.68
CA GLY A 132 -17.79 -5.13 -20.68
C GLY A 132 -16.42 -4.67 -20.16
N ILE A 133 -16.23 -4.70 -18.84
CA ILE A 133 -14.98 -4.29 -18.18
C ILE A 133 -13.92 -5.39 -18.31
N ILE A 134 -14.36 -6.67 -18.30
CA ILE A 134 -13.45 -7.80 -18.50
C ILE A 134 -13.30 -8.00 -20.00
N GLN A 135 -12.11 -7.75 -20.50
CA GLN A 135 -11.71 -8.25 -21.81
C GLN A 135 -11.28 -9.71 -21.62
N GLU A 136 -11.95 -10.63 -22.33
CA GLU A 136 -11.47 -12.00 -22.46
C GLU A 136 -10.17 -11.99 -23.28
N THR A 137 -9.08 -11.60 -22.66
CA THR A 137 -7.75 -11.97 -23.14
C THR A 137 -7.56 -13.42 -22.72
N GLY A 138 -7.26 -14.31 -23.67
CA GLY A 138 -7.13 -15.75 -23.43
C GLY A 138 -6.02 -16.17 -22.46
N ASP A 139 -5.51 -15.27 -21.66
CA ASP A 139 -4.46 -15.48 -20.68
C ASP A 139 -5.03 -15.89 -19.33
N LYS A 140 -5.04 -17.19 -19.11
CA LYS A 140 -5.35 -17.81 -17.82
C LYS A 140 -4.31 -17.47 -16.72
N GLU A 141 -3.28 -16.71 -17.04
CA GLU A 141 -2.17 -16.38 -16.12
C GLU A 141 -2.38 -15.13 -15.25
N LEU A 142 -3.46 -14.37 -15.44
CA LEU A 142 -3.79 -13.22 -14.59
C LEU A 142 -4.04 -13.56 -13.11
N ARG A 143 -3.99 -14.84 -12.74
CA ARG A 143 -4.42 -15.31 -11.42
C ARG A 143 -3.52 -14.91 -10.25
N PHE A 144 -2.27 -14.51 -10.48
CA PHE A 144 -1.32 -14.23 -9.40
C PHE A 144 -0.25 -13.21 -9.78
N ASN A 145 -0.63 -12.10 -10.38
CA ASN A 145 0.25 -10.92 -10.33
C ASN A 145 0.21 -10.40 -8.89
N GLY A 146 0.64 -11.28 -8.01
CA GLY A 146 0.58 -11.07 -6.60
C GLY A 146 1.57 -10.02 -6.17
N GLY A 147 1.09 -9.13 -5.33
CA GLY A 147 1.89 -8.14 -4.67
C GLY A 147 2.19 -6.93 -5.55
N ALA A 148 2.26 -5.82 -4.90
CA ALA A 148 2.36 -4.47 -5.44
C ALA A 148 3.42 -4.26 -6.54
N PHE A 149 4.34 -5.17 -6.74
CA PHE A 149 5.45 -5.08 -7.69
C PHE A 149 5.85 -6.45 -8.27
N GLY A 150 5.05 -7.50 -8.06
CA GLY A 150 5.26 -8.77 -8.71
C GLY A 150 5.11 -8.64 -10.23
N LYS A 151 6.01 -9.23 -11.01
CA LYS A 151 6.11 -9.09 -12.47
C LYS A 151 6.37 -7.66 -12.95
N GLN A 152 7.25 -6.97 -12.28
CA GLN A 152 7.66 -5.60 -12.58
C GLN A 152 8.01 -5.39 -14.06
N ALA A 153 8.69 -6.35 -14.68
CA ALA A 153 9.10 -6.24 -16.09
C ALA A 153 7.91 -6.19 -17.07
N GLU A 154 6.83 -6.89 -16.79
CA GLU A 154 5.60 -6.85 -17.60
C GLU A 154 4.84 -5.54 -17.37
N ILE A 155 4.83 -5.07 -16.11
CA ILE A 155 4.26 -3.78 -15.75
C ILE A 155 5.03 -2.64 -16.43
N GLU A 156 6.36 -2.66 -16.43
CA GLU A 156 7.19 -1.64 -17.06
C GLU A 156 6.96 -1.51 -18.57
N GLN A 157 6.63 -2.59 -19.25
CA GLN A 157 6.33 -2.56 -20.68
C GLN A 157 4.92 -2.04 -20.98
N GLY A 158 3.97 -2.18 -20.06
CA GLY A 158 2.55 -1.83 -20.24
C GLY A 158 2.12 -0.52 -19.60
N LEU A 159 2.79 -0.09 -18.53
CA LEU A 159 2.40 1.10 -17.80
C LEU A 159 3.03 2.35 -18.40
N ARG A 160 2.22 3.11 -19.10
CA ARG A 160 2.48 4.53 -19.33
C ARG A 160 1.76 5.30 -18.25
N LEU A 161 2.44 6.24 -17.61
CA LEU A 161 1.74 7.23 -16.81
C LEU A 161 0.77 7.97 -17.72
N ALA A 162 -0.50 8.04 -17.37
CA ALA A 162 -1.50 8.80 -18.12
C ALA A 162 -1.14 10.30 -18.11
N THR A 163 -0.47 10.75 -17.05
CA THR A 163 0.12 12.09 -16.93
C THR A 163 1.50 12.02 -16.30
N ALA A 164 2.39 12.96 -16.64
CA ALA A 164 3.69 13.10 -15.99
C ALA A 164 3.55 13.57 -14.50
N ASP A 165 2.43 14.23 -14.17
CA ASP A 165 2.14 14.71 -12.82
C ASP A 165 0.96 13.93 -12.22
N PHE A 166 1.24 13.11 -11.21
CA PHE A 166 0.23 12.39 -10.44
C PHE A 166 -0.79 13.32 -9.78
N ARG A 167 -0.40 14.54 -9.41
CA ARG A 167 -1.30 15.54 -8.82
C ARG A 167 -2.37 15.96 -9.83
N GLU A 168 -1.99 16.14 -11.09
CA GLU A 168 -2.93 16.45 -12.17
C GLU A 168 -3.84 15.26 -12.49
N ALA A 169 -3.32 14.03 -12.47
CA ALA A 169 -4.12 12.84 -12.72
C ALA A 169 -5.29 12.74 -11.73
N PHE A 170 -5.04 12.98 -10.44
CA PHE A 170 -6.08 12.96 -9.41
C PHE A 170 -6.99 14.19 -9.43
N ALA A 171 -6.43 15.37 -9.67
CA ALA A 171 -7.20 16.63 -9.71
C ALA A 171 -8.25 16.63 -10.83
N ASN A 172 -8.01 15.89 -11.90
CA ASN A 172 -8.87 15.85 -13.07
C ASN A 172 -9.92 14.74 -13.07
N ILE A 173 -9.91 13.83 -12.07
CA ILE A 173 -10.95 12.81 -11.94
C ILE A 173 -12.08 13.34 -11.07
N PRO A 174 -13.31 13.50 -11.59
CA PRO A 174 -14.46 13.86 -10.77
C PRO A 174 -14.66 12.86 -9.63
N MET A 175 -15.02 13.35 -8.45
CA MET A 175 -15.17 12.50 -7.25
C MET A 175 -16.24 11.41 -7.38
N ASP A 176 -17.27 11.65 -8.17
CA ASP A 176 -18.36 10.72 -8.47
C ASP A 176 -18.09 9.84 -9.70
N ALA A 177 -16.98 10.06 -10.39
CA ALA A 177 -16.61 9.23 -11.53
C ALA A 177 -15.95 7.92 -11.10
N VAL A 178 -16.24 6.85 -11.85
CA VAL A 178 -15.51 5.58 -11.78
C VAL A 178 -14.24 5.74 -12.63
N PRO A 179 -13.04 5.57 -12.04
CA PRO A 179 -11.79 5.70 -12.78
C PRO A 179 -11.69 4.68 -13.93
N THR A 180 -11.06 5.08 -15.01
CA THR A 180 -10.71 4.17 -16.10
C THR A 180 -9.62 3.17 -15.66
N PRO A 181 -9.40 2.05 -16.37
CA PRO A 181 -8.33 1.10 -16.06
C PRO A 181 -6.94 1.75 -15.98
N ASP A 182 -6.63 2.68 -16.88
CA ASP A 182 -5.34 3.40 -16.86
C ASP A 182 -5.23 4.31 -15.63
N GLN A 183 -6.30 5.03 -15.30
CA GLN A 183 -6.36 5.85 -14.09
C GLN A 183 -6.26 4.99 -12.82
N LEU A 184 -6.91 3.80 -12.79
CA LEU A 184 -6.79 2.87 -11.66
C LEU A 184 -5.36 2.39 -11.43
N THR A 185 -4.59 2.22 -12.50
CA THR A 185 -3.18 1.85 -12.40
C THR A 185 -2.35 2.96 -11.76
N ASP A 186 -2.56 4.21 -12.17
CA ASP A 186 -1.89 5.36 -11.58
C ASP A 186 -2.30 5.56 -10.12
N ILE A 187 -3.60 5.40 -9.81
CA ILE A 187 -4.14 5.44 -8.44
C ILE A 187 -3.49 4.37 -7.56
N TRP A 188 -3.43 3.13 -8.06
CA TRP A 188 -2.81 2.01 -7.36
C TRP A 188 -1.32 2.28 -7.06
N PHE A 189 -0.58 2.81 -8.06
CA PHE A 189 0.83 3.14 -7.88
C PHE A 189 1.03 4.25 -6.84
N PHE A 190 0.20 5.29 -6.91
CA PHE A 190 0.17 6.38 -5.95
C PHE A 190 -0.14 5.90 -4.52
N MET A 191 -1.14 5.04 -4.35
CA MET A 191 -1.47 4.45 -3.05
C MET A 191 -0.28 3.68 -2.47
N ASN A 192 0.39 2.86 -3.29
CA ASN A 192 1.56 2.11 -2.86
C ASN A 192 2.69 3.03 -2.39
N TYR A 193 2.98 4.11 -3.13
CA TYR A 193 3.99 5.06 -2.70
C TYR A 193 3.63 5.74 -1.39
N HIS A 194 2.44 6.34 -1.31
CA HIS A 194 2.07 7.16 -0.15
C HIS A 194 1.78 6.35 1.12
N LEU A 195 1.18 5.18 1.00
CA LEU A 195 0.84 4.37 2.16
C LEU A 195 2.05 3.57 2.69
N ASN A 196 3.01 3.23 1.82
CA ASN A 196 4.13 2.37 2.20
C ASN A 196 5.46 3.11 2.27
N PHE A 197 5.85 3.80 1.21
CA PHE A 197 7.18 4.36 1.10
C PHE A 197 7.30 5.76 1.70
N HIS A 198 6.39 6.67 1.33
CA HIS A 198 6.46 8.05 1.81
C HIS A 198 6.42 8.15 3.35
N ARG A 199 5.64 7.29 4.01
CA ARG A 199 5.57 7.26 5.48
C ARG A 199 6.91 6.95 6.15
N ILE A 200 7.86 6.31 5.45
CA ILE A 200 9.19 5.97 5.99
C ILE A 200 9.98 7.23 6.32
N PHE A 201 9.73 8.36 5.65
CA PHE A 201 10.35 9.64 6.02
C PHE A 201 10.04 10.07 7.45
N HIS A 202 8.94 9.59 8.03
CA HIS A 202 8.49 9.92 9.40
C HIS A 202 8.78 8.83 10.42
N GLU A 203 9.24 7.64 10.00
CA GLU A 203 9.51 6.55 10.93
C GLU A 203 10.71 6.86 11.82
N ARG A 204 10.55 6.73 13.14
CA ARG A 204 11.60 6.96 14.14
C ARG A 204 11.71 5.83 15.17
N ASN A 205 10.78 4.87 15.14
CA ASN A 205 10.82 3.70 16.02
C ASN A 205 11.86 2.71 15.51
N GLN A 206 12.84 2.37 16.35
CA GLN A 206 13.96 1.49 15.96
C GLN A 206 13.48 0.09 15.58
N VAL A 207 12.51 -0.47 16.32
CA VAL A 207 11.95 -1.80 16.01
C VAL A 207 11.27 -1.78 14.65
N LYS A 208 10.49 -0.73 14.36
CA LYS A 208 9.81 -0.57 13.08
C LYS A 208 10.79 -0.33 11.93
N MET A 209 11.84 0.44 12.13
CA MET A 209 12.89 0.61 11.13
C MET A 209 13.59 -0.72 10.81
N ASP A 210 13.88 -1.55 11.83
CA ASP A 210 14.48 -2.86 11.60
C ASP A 210 13.54 -3.81 10.83
N GLN A 211 12.25 -3.79 11.15
CA GLN A 211 11.23 -4.53 10.40
C GLN A 211 11.12 -4.06 8.96
N LEU A 212 11.14 -2.73 8.73
CA LEU A 212 11.10 -2.14 7.38
C LEU A 212 12.35 -2.52 6.57
N ILE A 213 13.54 -2.45 7.16
CA ILE A 213 14.79 -2.86 6.51
C ILE A 213 14.69 -4.34 6.08
N ALA A 214 14.27 -5.22 6.99
CA ALA A 214 14.09 -6.64 6.66
C ALA A 214 13.07 -6.85 5.53
N HIS A 215 11.94 -6.14 5.58
CA HIS A 215 10.90 -6.21 4.56
C HIS A 215 11.38 -5.68 3.20
N LEU A 216 12.03 -4.52 3.17
CA LEU A 216 12.51 -3.90 1.95
C LEU A 216 13.67 -4.69 1.31
N ASN A 217 14.52 -5.34 2.10
CA ASN A 217 15.54 -6.25 1.58
C ASN A 217 14.89 -7.43 0.83
N VAL A 218 13.88 -8.08 1.44
CA VAL A 218 13.14 -9.15 0.76
C VAL A 218 12.47 -8.63 -0.51
N LEU A 219 11.91 -7.43 -0.46
CA LEU A 219 11.28 -6.82 -1.62
C LEU A 219 12.31 -6.52 -2.72
N ALA A 220 13.43 -5.90 -2.37
CA ALA A 220 14.48 -5.49 -3.31
C ALA A 220 15.35 -6.64 -3.84
N ASP A 221 15.49 -7.73 -3.11
CA ASP A 221 16.41 -8.82 -3.51
C ASP A 221 15.69 -10.07 -4.03
N VAL A 222 14.43 -10.28 -3.62
CA VAL A 222 13.72 -11.53 -3.93
C VAL A 222 12.45 -11.29 -4.73
N ILE A 223 11.56 -10.38 -4.26
CA ILE A 223 10.22 -10.24 -4.83
C ILE A 223 10.26 -9.36 -6.08
N SER A 224 10.93 -8.23 -6.00
CA SER A 224 11.04 -7.24 -7.07
C SER A 224 12.42 -6.58 -7.06
N PRO A 225 13.46 -7.27 -7.54
CA PRO A 225 14.85 -6.78 -7.50
C PRO A 225 15.06 -5.42 -8.17
N GLU A 226 14.11 -5.03 -8.98
CA GLU A 226 14.17 -3.79 -9.76
C GLU A 226 13.37 -2.64 -9.16
N ASN A 227 12.80 -2.83 -7.97
CA ASN A 227 11.98 -1.80 -7.33
C ASN A 227 12.85 -0.63 -6.83
N GLY A 228 12.81 0.48 -7.57
CA GLY A 228 13.60 1.68 -7.25
C GLY A 228 13.28 2.27 -5.89
N PHE A 229 12.00 2.26 -5.45
CA PHE A 229 11.63 2.77 -4.14
C PHE A 229 12.23 1.94 -3.01
N SER A 230 12.23 0.60 -3.15
CA SER A 230 12.85 -0.25 -2.13
C SER A 230 14.33 0.04 -1.96
N ILE A 231 15.05 0.23 -3.05
CA ILE A 231 16.48 0.58 -3.02
C ILE A 231 16.68 1.96 -2.37
N TYR A 232 15.90 2.95 -2.79
CA TYR A 232 15.99 4.31 -2.24
C TYR A 232 15.74 4.35 -0.74
N PHE A 233 14.63 3.75 -0.29
CA PHE A 233 14.25 3.78 1.12
C PHE A 233 15.10 2.88 2.01
N LEU A 234 15.74 1.84 1.48
CA LEU A 234 16.82 1.13 2.18
C LEU A 234 17.99 2.08 2.46
N GLY A 235 18.44 2.84 1.47
CA GLY A 235 19.49 3.84 1.68
C GLY A 235 19.10 4.90 2.70
N TYR A 236 17.85 5.40 2.64
CA TYR A 236 17.37 6.35 3.63
C TYR A 236 17.34 5.77 5.06
N LEU A 237 16.90 4.53 5.24
CA LEU A 237 16.90 3.87 6.55
C LEU A 237 18.33 3.58 7.05
N GLU A 238 19.29 3.25 6.18
CA GLU A 238 20.70 3.16 6.56
C GLU A 238 21.22 4.51 7.09
N TYR A 239 20.90 5.60 6.38
CA TYR A 239 21.25 6.95 6.82
C TYR A 239 20.67 7.29 8.19
N LEU A 240 19.38 7.01 8.43
CA LEU A 240 18.76 7.26 9.73
C LEU A 240 19.43 6.48 10.87
N LYS A 241 19.93 5.28 10.60
CA LYS A 241 20.58 4.42 11.62
C LYS A 241 22.05 4.72 11.85
N SER A 242 22.79 5.07 10.80
CA SER A 242 24.26 5.14 10.87
C SER A 242 24.83 6.51 10.48
N GLY A 243 24.03 7.42 9.92
CA GLY A 243 24.48 8.68 9.35
C GLY A 243 25.20 8.53 8.01
N SER A 244 25.19 7.34 7.41
CA SER A 244 25.87 7.05 6.13
C SER A 244 25.03 6.09 5.28
N ILE A 245 25.34 6.02 3.99
CA ILE A 245 24.69 5.10 3.04
C ILE A 245 25.77 4.28 2.35
N SER A 246 25.49 2.98 2.16
CA SER A 246 26.43 2.11 1.44
C SER A 246 26.56 2.57 -0.02
N PRO A 247 27.81 2.68 -0.55
CA PRO A 247 28.01 3.05 -1.96
C PRO A 247 27.34 2.08 -2.95
N GLU A 248 27.13 0.85 -2.52
CA GLU A 248 26.47 -0.19 -3.32
C GLU A 248 24.97 0.14 -3.56
N LEU A 249 24.24 0.60 -2.54
CA LEU A 249 22.84 1.02 -2.71
C LEU A 249 22.74 2.23 -3.62
N VAL A 250 23.63 3.20 -3.48
CA VAL A 250 23.70 4.38 -4.36
C VAL A 250 23.90 3.96 -5.81
N ALA A 251 24.92 3.15 -6.07
CA ALA A 251 25.25 2.67 -7.42
C ALA A 251 24.11 1.82 -8.03
N ARG A 252 23.45 1.00 -7.21
CA ARG A 252 22.30 0.18 -7.62
C ARG A 252 21.11 1.05 -8.04
N LEU A 253 20.82 2.11 -7.27
CA LEU A 253 19.76 3.05 -7.61
C LEU A 253 20.08 3.83 -8.89
N GLU A 254 21.30 4.36 -9.03
CA GLU A 254 21.74 5.05 -10.24
C GLU A 254 21.57 4.18 -11.48
N GLN A 255 22.13 2.97 -11.43
CA GLN A 255 21.98 2.00 -12.52
C GLN A 255 20.51 1.74 -12.85
N ARG A 256 19.65 1.67 -11.83
CA ARG A 256 18.21 1.44 -12.04
C ARG A 256 17.54 2.61 -12.74
N LEU A 257 17.82 3.84 -12.34
CA LEU A 257 17.25 5.05 -12.94
C LEU A 257 17.80 5.28 -14.36
N ASP A 258 19.07 4.96 -14.60
CA ASP A 258 19.69 5.10 -15.93
C ASP A 258 19.10 4.12 -16.93
N THR A 259 18.82 2.89 -16.51
CA THR A 259 18.37 1.81 -17.41
C THR A 259 16.86 1.73 -17.57
N SER A 260 16.07 2.34 -16.69
CA SER A 260 14.61 2.26 -16.70
C SER A 260 13.94 3.64 -16.80
N PRO A 261 13.41 4.02 -17.96
CA PRO A 261 12.55 5.20 -18.10
C PRO A 261 11.36 5.16 -17.14
N PHE A 262 10.78 3.97 -16.91
CA PHE A 262 9.67 3.76 -15.97
C PHE A 262 10.01 4.27 -14.55
N TRP A 263 11.16 3.90 -14.01
CA TRP A 263 11.55 4.34 -12.67
C TRP A 263 11.97 5.81 -12.64
N ARG A 264 12.64 6.28 -13.67
CA ARG A 264 13.03 7.69 -13.79
C ARG A 264 11.82 8.62 -13.73
N ASP A 265 10.79 8.34 -14.55
CA ASP A 265 9.57 9.15 -14.59
C ASP A 265 8.85 9.16 -13.24
N ARG A 266 8.86 8.04 -12.52
CA ARG A 266 8.23 7.94 -11.20
C ARG A 266 9.01 8.64 -10.12
N PHE A 267 10.33 8.54 -10.13
CA PHE A 267 11.18 9.29 -9.22
C PHE A 267 11.00 10.79 -9.42
N GLU A 268 10.98 11.27 -10.65
CA GLU A 268 10.68 12.66 -10.99
C GLU A 268 9.30 13.09 -10.49
N ALA A 269 8.26 12.30 -10.75
CA ALA A 269 6.90 12.59 -10.33
C ALA A 269 6.72 12.69 -8.80
N PHE A 270 7.52 11.95 -8.02
CA PHE A 270 7.52 12.00 -6.56
C PHE A 270 8.63 12.90 -5.98
N GLY A 271 9.36 13.63 -6.82
CA GLY A 271 10.44 14.51 -6.37
C GLY A 271 11.61 13.77 -5.73
N LEU A 272 11.86 12.53 -6.15
CA LEU A 272 12.97 11.71 -5.67
C LEU A 272 14.10 11.66 -6.70
N SER A 273 15.34 11.51 -6.21
CA SER A 273 16.52 11.32 -7.07
C SER A 273 17.60 10.50 -6.37
N ALA A 274 18.56 9.98 -7.14
CA ALA A 274 19.73 9.30 -6.58
C ALA A 274 20.67 10.26 -5.85
N GLU A 275 20.66 11.54 -6.23
CA GLU A 275 21.44 12.60 -5.58
C GLU A 275 21.08 12.75 -4.10
N HIS A 276 19.81 12.51 -3.71
CA HIS A 276 19.42 12.53 -2.29
C HIS A 276 20.25 11.55 -1.46
N LEU A 277 20.52 10.35 -1.99
CA LEU A 277 21.33 9.35 -1.32
C LEU A 277 22.83 9.72 -1.30
N LYS A 278 23.34 10.34 -2.38
CA LYS A 278 24.75 10.76 -2.48
C LYS A 278 25.07 11.89 -1.53
N ASP A 279 24.23 12.92 -1.55
CA ASP A 279 24.46 14.17 -0.84
C ASP A 279 23.92 14.13 0.59
N LEU A 280 23.27 13.02 0.98
CA LEU A 280 22.57 12.85 2.26
C LEU A 280 21.56 13.99 2.52
N ASN A 281 20.94 14.48 1.45
CA ASN A 281 20.00 15.57 1.46
C ASN A 281 18.64 15.11 0.93
N PHE A 282 17.75 14.79 1.84
CA PHE A 282 16.44 14.23 1.53
C PHE A 282 15.39 15.33 1.42
N PRO A 283 14.34 15.12 0.59
CA PRO A 283 13.25 16.08 0.49
C PRO A 283 12.66 16.35 1.87
N GLU A 284 12.49 17.62 2.19
CA GLU A 284 11.70 18.02 3.35
C GLU A 284 10.25 17.55 3.12
N ASP A 285 9.63 17.10 4.22
CA ASP A 285 8.27 16.61 4.20
C ASP A 285 7.29 17.64 3.65
N GLU A 286 7.02 17.58 2.37
CA GLU A 286 5.84 18.21 1.83
C GLU A 286 4.64 17.27 2.08
N THR A 287 3.98 17.43 3.21
CA THR A 287 2.69 16.79 3.57
C THR A 287 1.58 17.03 2.53
N GLN A 288 1.90 17.72 1.46
CA GLN A 288 0.98 18.28 0.47
C GLN A 288 0.26 17.30 -0.48
N PRO A 289 0.79 16.16 -0.94
CA PRO A 289 0.07 15.41 -1.97
C PRO A 289 -1.32 14.93 -1.53
N LEU A 290 -1.50 14.67 -0.23
CA LEU A 290 -2.78 14.18 0.29
C LEU A 290 -3.72 15.29 0.76
N GLN A 291 -3.22 16.49 1.07
CA GLN A 291 -4.07 17.64 1.33
C GLN A 291 -4.79 18.14 0.06
N LEU A 292 -4.17 18.00 -1.11
CA LEU A 292 -4.80 18.32 -2.39
C LEU A 292 -6.03 17.44 -2.68
N LEU A 293 -6.05 16.20 -2.20
CA LEU A 293 -7.21 15.32 -2.32
C LEU A 293 -8.36 15.69 -1.36
N SER A 294 -8.06 16.39 -0.26
CA SER A 294 -9.06 16.83 0.74
C SER A 294 -9.67 18.21 0.45
N THR A 295 -9.06 19.04 -0.40
CA THR A 295 -9.48 20.41 -0.64
C THR A 295 -10.56 20.57 -1.72
N ASN A 296 -10.91 19.51 -2.44
CA ASN A 296 -12.11 19.48 -3.29
C ASN A 296 -13.42 19.23 -2.48
N LYS A 297 -13.51 19.74 -1.25
CA LYS A 297 -14.83 19.93 -0.62
C LYS A 297 -15.59 20.91 -1.49
N ALA A 298 -16.75 20.44 -1.98
CA ALA A 298 -17.71 21.19 -2.77
C ALA A 298 -17.77 22.67 -2.35
N ALA A 299 -17.63 23.55 -3.32
CA ALA A 299 -17.99 24.94 -3.14
C ALA A 299 -19.41 24.99 -2.53
N PRO A 300 -19.67 25.82 -1.51
CA PRO A 300 -20.98 25.91 -0.93
C PRO A 300 -21.95 26.29 -2.04
N VAL A 301 -22.97 25.44 -2.24
CA VAL A 301 -24.13 25.82 -3.07
C VAL A 301 -24.66 27.10 -2.48
N SER A 302 -24.43 28.19 -3.16
CA SER A 302 -25.05 29.49 -2.82
C SER A 302 -26.55 29.27 -2.84
N ALA A 303 -27.17 29.27 -1.66
CA ALA A 303 -28.61 29.35 -1.53
C ALA A 303 -29.03 30.69 -2.16
N GLY A 304 -29.46 30.63 -3.41
CA GLY A 304 -30.17 31.71 -4.05
C GLY A 304 -31.53 31.83 -3.37
N LEU A 305 -31.67 32.83 -2.53
CA LEU A 305 -32.97 33.37 -2.13
C LEU A 305 -33.59 34.03 -3.38
N GLY A 306 -34.73 33.56 -3.77
CA GLY A 306 -35.62 34.10 -4.76
C GLY A 306 -36.98 33.48 -4.60
#